data_59c637b2d04283d18d341bbf14ea054e
#
_entry.id   59c637b2d04283d18d341bbf14ea054e
#
_cell.length_a   1.000
_cell.length_b   1.000
_cell.length_c   1.000
_cell.angle_alpha   90.00
_cell.angle_beta   90.00
_cell.angle_gamma   90.00
#
_symmetry.space_group_name_H-M   'P 1'
#
loop_
_entity.id
_entity.type
_entity.pdbx_description
1 polymer ?
#
loop_
_entity_poly.entity_id
_entity_poly.type
_entity_poly.pdbx_seq_one_letter_code
_entity_poly.pdbx_strand_id
1 'polypeptide(L)'
;MQELTRQELSEQNKIRREKLAQMQEEGHDPFQIVRYDVTHHSDEIRADFDALEEKDVAIVGRLMSKRIMGKASFCNIQDRNGHMQSYVSRNDIGDEAYAAFKKFDIGDIVGIKGFVFKTKTGEISVHAKEVVLLSKSLQVLPEKFHGLKDQELRYRQRYLDLIVNPEVRDTFIKRSRIISEIRRFLDSKGFLEVETPVLQTIPGGASARPFITHHNTLDIDMYCRIALELPLKRLIVGGFERVYEIGRVFRNEGISVRHNPEFTLMELYQAYTDYNGMMDITEEMFRTVAQNVLGTTKINYGGHELDLGKPFARKTMVEAVKEFSGVDFDQVTDTEEAKRIAKERHVEFEERHVKGDILNLFFEEFVEKNLIQPTFIIDYPVEISPLTKRKPDKPEFTERFELFIVGREYGNAYSELNDPIDQRSRFEYQEYLREAGDDEANMIDEDFLTALEYGMPPTGGLGVGIDRFVMLLTESVSIRDVILFPTMRPLD
;
A
#
# COMPACT_ATOMS: atom_id res chain seq x y z
N MET A 1 -13.37 -21.73 19.04
CA MET A 1 -13.93 -21.96 17.69
C MET A 1 -15.43 -21.85 17.83
N GLN A 2 -15.98 -20.66 17.60
CA GLN A 2 -17.40 -20.48 17.50
C GLN A 2 -17.86 -21.20 16.24
N GLU A 3 -18.79 -22.10 16.36
CA GLU A 3 -19.52 -22.66 15.23
C GLU A 3 -20.08 -21.50 14.42
N LEU A 4 -19.55 -21.33 13.22
CA LEU A 4 -20.20 -20.52 12.19
C LEU A 4 -21.61 -21.07 12.08
N THR A 5 -22.59 -20.34 12.59
CA THR A 5 -23.99 -20.60 12.39
C THR A 5 -24.14 -20.93 10.90
N ARG A 6 -24.65 -22.14 10.60
CA ARG A 6 -24.98 -22.59 9.25
C ARG A 6 -25.93 -21.55 8.65
N GLN A 7 -25.38 -20.59 7.89
CA GLN A 7 -26.17 -19.81 6.94
C GLN A 7 -26.92 -20.84 6.09
N GLU A 8 -28.22 -20.82 6.09
CA GLU A 8 -29.00 -21.67 5.20
C GLU A 8 -28.44 -21.45 3.77
N LEU A 9 -27.89 -22.52 3.20
CA LEU A 9 -27.35 -22.46 1.85
C LEU A 9 -28.47 -22.05 0.90
N SER A 10 -28.23 -21.05 0.06
CA SER A 10 -29.18 -20.69 -0.98
C SER A 10 -29.50 -21.91 -1.83
N GLU A 11 -30.68 -21.97 -2.40
CA GLU A 11 -31.10 -23.07 -3.27
C GLU A 11 -30.12 -23.36 -4.38
N GLN A 12 -29.57 -22.31 -4.98
CA GLN A 12 -28.54 -22.46 -6.01
C GLN A 12 -27.23 -23.08 -5.49
N ASN A 13 -26.84 -22.77 -4.26
CA ASN A 13 -25.66 -23.36 -3.66
C ASN A 13 -25.86 -24.84 -3.33
N LYS A 14 -27.08 -25.25 -2.96
CA LYS A 14 -27.45 -26.67 -2.80
C LYS A 14 -27.37 -27.42 -4.11
N ILE A 15 -27.98 -26.89 -5.18
CA ILE A 15 -27.94 -27.47 -6.53
C ILE A 15 -26.49 -27.66 -7.02
N ARG A 16 -25.60 -26.70 -6.77
CA ARG A 16 -24.19 -26.81 -7.16
C ARG A 16 -23.45 -27.91 -6.43
N ARG A 17 -23.77 -28.15 -5.16
CA ARG A 17 -23.23 -29.25 -4.35
C ARG A 17 -23.74 -30.60 -4.82
N GLU A 18 -25.03 -30.70 -5.17
CA GLU A 18 -25.61 -31.90 -5.75
C GLU A 18 -24.97 -32.27 -7.09
N LYS A 19 -24.75 -31.27 -7.96
CA LYS A 19 -24.02 -31.48 -9.22
C LYS A 19 -22.59 -31.98 -9.00
N LEU A 20 -21.88 -31.45 -7.99
CA LEU A 20 -20.54 -31.92 -7.66
C LEU A 20 -20.58 -33.38 -7.17
N ALA A 21 -21.51 -33.71 -6.24
CA ALA A 21 -21.65 -35.06 -5.75
C ALA A 21 -21.93 -36.07 -6.89
N GLN A 22 -22.83 -35.70 -7.80
CA GLN A 22 -23.10 -36.52 -8.99
C GLN A 22 -21.85 -36.71 -9.86
N MET A 23 -21.05 -35.66 -10.11
CA MET A 23 -19.80 -35.76 -10.87
C MET A 23 -18.79 -36.70 -10.17
N GLN A 24 -18.70 -36.62 -8.85
CA GLN A 24 -17.82 -37.49 -8.05
C GLN A 24 -18.25 -38.96 -8.11
N GLU A 25 -19.54 -39.23 -8.01
CA GLU A 25 -20.10 -40.59 -8.17
C GLU A 25 -19.89 -41.15 -9.55
N GLU A 26 -19.95 -40.31 -10.60
CA GLU A 26 -19.68 -40.66 -11.99
C GLU A 26 -18.16 -40.84 -12.29
N GLY A 27 -17.28 -40.58 -11.30
CA GLY A 27 -15.82 -40.68 -11.47
C GLY A 27 -15.17 -39.46 -12.17
N HIS A 28 -15.90 -38.37 -12.26
CA HIS A 28 -15.47 -37.11 -12.90
C HIS A 28 -15.24 -35.97 -11.86
N ASP A 29 -14.53 -36.30 -10.76
CA ASP A 29 -14.26 -35.30 -9.71
C ASP A 29 -13.25 -34.27 -10.21
N PRO A 30 -13.66 -32.98 -10.41
CA PRO A 30 -12.76 -31.94 -10.88
C PRO A 30 -11.61 -31.63 -9.89
N PHE A 31 -11.77 -31.93 -8.60
CA PHE A 31 -10.76 -31.67 -7.58
C PHE A 31 -9.63 -32.71 -7.56
N GLN A 32 -9.72 -33.78 -8.36
CA GLN A 32 -8.61 -34.71 -8.57
C GLN A 32 -7.62 -34.24 -9.64
N ILE A 33 -7.96 -33.18 -10.41
CA ILE A 33 -7.09 -32.62 -11.43
C ILE A 33 -6.08 -31.71 -10.76
N VAL A 34 -4.80 -32.10 -10.75
CA VAL A 34 -3.73 -31.36 -10.07
C VAL A 34 -2.92 -30.47 -11.00
N ARG A 35 -3.05 -30.64 -12.32
CA ARG A 35 -2.29 -29.86 -13.33
C ARG A 35 -3.09 -29.74 -14.62
N TYR A 36 -2.93 -28.58 -15.28
CA TYR A 36 -3.38 -28.36 -16.65
C TYR A 36 -2.32 -27.53 -17.38
N ASP A 37 -1.92 -27.98 -18.57
CA ASP A 37 -0.87 -27.32 -19.33
C ASP A 37 -1.45 -26.18 -20.15
N VAL A 38 -1.21 -24.94 -19.69
CA VAL A 38 -1.62 -23.70 -20.33
C VAL A 38 -0.54 -23.27 -21.32
N THR A 39 -0.93 -22.96 -22.56
CA THR A 39 0.01 -22.48 -23.59
C THR A 39 -0.04 -20.97 -23.77
N HIS A 40 -1.23 -20.37 -23.69
CA HIS A 40 -1.44 -18.93 -23.96
C HIS A 40 -2.49 -18.32 -23.02
N HIS A 41 -2.41 -17.01 -22.87
CA HIS A 41 -3.41 -16.20 -22.19
C HIS A 41 -4.16 -15.30 -23.17
N SER A 42 -5.26 -14.71 -22.72
CA SER A 42 -6.18 -13.95 -23.56
C SER A 42 -5.55 -12.74 -24.27
N ASP A 43 -4.63 -12.05 -23.62
CA ASP A 43 -3.89 -10.90 -24.18
C ASP A 43 -2.86 -11.34 -25.24
N GLU A 44 -2.14 -12.44 -24.98
CA GLU A 44 -1.16 -13.02 -25.90
C GLU A 44 -1.85 -13.44 -27.20
N ILE A 45 -3.01 -14.11 -27.12
CA ILE A 45 -3.78 -14.51 -28.30
C ILE A 45 -4.28 -13.30 -29.07
N ARG A 46 -4.70 -12.23 -28.40
CA ARG A 46 -5.14 -11.03 -29.09
C ARG A 46 -4.01 -10.23 -29.72
N ALA A 47 -2.88 -10.16 -29.05
CA ALA A 47 -1.71 -9.42 -29.52
C ALA A 47 -1.07 -10.08 -30.76
N ASP A 48 -1.06 -11.41 -30.80
CA ASP A 48 -0.41 -12.18 -31.87
C ASP A 48 -1.38 -13.02 -32.68
N PHE A 49 -2.60 -12.48 -32.92
CA PHE A 49 -3.68 -13.21 -33.59
C PHE A 49 -3.25 -13.74 -34.96
N ASP A 50 -2.57 -12.94 -35.78
CA ASP A 50 -2.19 -13.30 -37.15
C ASP A 50 -1.25 -14.51 -37.20
N ALA A 51 -0.39 -14.65 -36.19
CA ALA A 51 0.51 -15.81 -36.08
C ALA A 51 -0.19 -17.03 -35.45
N LEU A 52 -1.21 -16.82 -34.65
CA LEU A 52 -1.93 -17.86 -33.92
C LEU A 52 -3.21 -18.32 -34.58
N GLU A 53 -3.69 -17.67 -35.65
CA GLU A 53 -4.89 -18.08 -36.37
C GLU A 53 -4.75 -19.53 -36.85
N GLU A 54 -5.77 -20.35 -36.60
CA GLU A 54 -5.82 -21.80 -36.85
C GLU A 54 -4.78 -22.66 -36.06
N LYS A 55 -4.02 -22.04 -35.12
CA LYS A 55 -3.12 -22.80 -34.25
C LYS A 55 -3.82 -23.29 -33.00
N ASP A 56 -3.43 -24.47 -32.55
CA ASP A 56 -3.92 -25.05 -31.31
C ASP A 56 -3.33 -24.31 -30.08
N VAL A 57 -4.20 -24.00 -29.17
CA VAL A 57 -3.90 -23.36 -27.88
C VAL A 57 -4.63 -24.07 -26.75
N ALA A 58 -4.07 -23.98 -25.55
CA ALA A 58 -4.70 -24.42 -24.32
C ALA A 58 -4.82 -23.20 -23.38
N ILE A 59 -6.04 -22.82 -23.06
CA ILE A 59 -6.35 -21.68 -22.20
C ILE A 59 -7.10 -22.14 -20.97
N VAL A 60 -6.99 -21.38 -19.86
CA VAL A 60 -7.73 -21.62 -18.63
C VAL A 60 -8.35 -20.34 -18.12
N GLY A 61 -9.44 -20.45 -17.38
CA GLY A 61 -10.02 -19.29 -16.74
C GLY A 61 -11.32 -19.60 -16.02
N ARG A 62 -11.83 -18.57 -15.36
CA ARG A 62 -13.15 -18.62 -14.72
C ARG A 62 -14.24 -18.39 -15.75
N LEU A 63 -15.22 -19.27 -15.79
CA LEU A 63 -16.40 -19.17 -16.65
C LEU A 63 -17.26 -17.99 -16.20
N MET A 64 -17.27 -16.91 -16.98
CA MET A 64 -17.97 -15.65 -16.64
C MET A 64 -19.31 -15.50 -17.34
N SER A 65 -19.47 -16.16 -18.48
CA SER A 65 -20.76 -16.22 -19.19
C SER A 65 -20.84 -17.46 -20.07
N LYS A 66 -22.06 -17.94 -20.28
CA LYS A 66 -22.34 -19.08 -21.14
C LYS A 66 -23.68 -18.88 -21.82
N ARG A 67 -23.70 -19.01 -23.15
CA ARG A 67 -24.90 -18.94 -23.97
C ARG A 67 -25.03 -20.21 -24.81
N ILE A 68 -26.05 -21.01 -24.48
CA ILE A 68 -26.35 -22.26 -25.17
C ILE A 68 -27.29 -21.99 -26.34
N MET A 69 -26.95 -22.48 -27.56
CA MET A 69 -27.72 -22.34 -28.78
C MET A 69 -27.90 -23.70 -29.45
N GLY A 70 -28.66 -24.57 -28.78
CA GLY A 70 -28.91 -25.92 -29.29
C GLY A 70 -27.66 -26.83 -29.24
N LYS A 71 -27.03 -27.08 -30.43
CA LYS A 71 -25.85 -27.93 -30.57
C LYS A 71 -24.52 -27.19 -30.44
N ALA A 72 -24.57 -25.88 -30.23
CA ALA A 72 -23.39 -25.04 -30.05
C ALA A 72 -23.59 -24.06 -28.90
N SER A 73 -22.51 -23.55 -28.37
CA SER A 73 -22.51 -22.59 -27.28
C SER A 73 -21.36 -21.61 -27.45
N PHE A 74 -21.55 -20.40 -26.96
CA PHE A 74 -20.46 -19.48 -26.68
C PHE A 74 -20.29 -19.34 -25.18
N CYS A 75 -19.06 -19.27 -24.71
CA CYS A 75 -18.75 -18.91 -23.35
C CYS A 75 -17.59 -17.92 -23.33
N ASN A 76 -17.52 -17.14 -22.22
CA ASN A 76 -16.37 -16.30 -21.93
C ASN A 76 -15.72 -16.78 -20.68
N ILE A 77 -14.42 -16.98 -20.74
CA ILE A 77 -13.58 -17.25 -19.57
C ILE A 77 -12.74 -16.02 -19.24
N GLN A 78 -12.52 -15.79 -17.97
CA GLN A 78 -11.64 -14.75 -17.43
C GLN A 78 -10.35 -15.41 -16.95
N ASP A 79 -9.24 -15.00 -17.53
CA ASP A 79 -7.90 -15.40 -17.09
C ASP A 79 -7.20 -14.30 -16.29
N ARG A 80 -5.87 -14.40 -16.13
CA ARG A 80 -5.08 -13.40 -15.41
C ARG A 80 -5.00 -12.05 -16.12
N ASN A 81 -5.15 -12.00 -17.46
CA ASN A 81 -4.90 -10.83 -18.29
C ASN A 81 -6.17 -10.27 -18.96
N GLY A 82 -7.29 -10.99 -18.89
CA GLY A 82 -8.54 -10.51 -19.48
C GLY A 82 -9.59 -11.58 -19.69
N HIS A 83 -10.32 -11.46 -20.78
CA HIS A 83 -11.39 -12.39 -21.15
C HIS A 83 -11.12 -13.00 -22.52
N MET A 84 -11.45 -14.29 -22.69
CA MET A 84 -11.40 -14.96 -23.98
C MET A 84 -12.74 -15.62 -24.26
N GLN A 85 -13.31 -15.31 -25.43
CA GLN A 85 -14.47 -16.02 -25.92
C GLN A 85 -14.09 -17.40 -26.43
N SER A 86 -14.91 -18.40 -26.17
CA SER A 86 -14.74 -19.74 -26.74
C SER A 86 -16.03 -20.23 -27.34
N TYR A 87 -15.91 -20.85 -28.53
CA TYR A 87 -16.99 -21.55 -29.21
C TYR A 87 -16.90 -23.04 -28.88
N VAL A 88 -17.97 -23.59 -28.35
CA VAL A 88 -18.04 -24.99 -27.92
C VAL A 88 -19.18 -25.66 -28.69
N SER A 89 -18.86 -26.62 -29.56
CA SER A 89 -19.84 -27.30 -30.37
C SER A 89 -19.89 -28.80 -30.01
N ARG A 90 -21.11 -29.34 -29.98
CA ARG A 90 -21.37 -30.76 -29.76
C ARG A 90 -20.67 -31.64 -30.83
N ASN A 91 -20.57 -31.13 -32.05
CA ASN A 91 -19.93 -31.90 -33.14
C ASN A 91 -18.43 -32.03 -32.96
N ASP A 92 -17.80 -31.07 -32.29
CA ASP A 92 -16.34 -31.01 -32.12
C ASP A 92 -15.87 -31.70 -30.83
N ILE A 93 -16.59 -31.54 -29.71
CA ILE A 93 -16.20 -32.12 -28.41
C ILE A 93 -16.93 -33.44 -28.09
N GLY A 94 -17.95 -33.83 -28.88
CA GLY A 94 -18.77 -35.02 -28.65
C GLY A 94 -19.99 -34.81 -27.76
N ASP A 95 -20.90 -35.77 -27.81
CA ASP A 95 -22.21 -35.69 -27.14
C ASP A 95 -22.09 -35.63 -25.61
N GLU A 96 -21.26 -36.49 -25.04
CA GLU A 96 -21.07 -36.62 -23.59
C GLU A 96 -20.39 -35.38 -23.00
N ALA A 97 -19.25 -34.94 -23.57
CA ALA A 97 -18.52 -33.78 -23.14
C ALA A 97 -19.39 -32.50 -23.27
N TYR A 98 -20.17 -32.38 -24.33
CA TYR A 98 -21.09 -31.24 -24.49
C TYR A 98 -22.25 -31.27 -23.49
N ALA A 99 -22.77 -32.47 -23.15
CA ALA A 99 -23.78 -32.59 -22.11
C ALA A 99 -23.23 -32.22 -20.73
N ALA A 100 -21.99 -32.61 -20.43
CA ALA A 100 -21.27 -32.19 -19.21
C ALA A 100 -21.04 -30.68 -19.19
N PHE A 101 -20.54 -30.09 -20.28
CA PHE A 101 -20.32 -28.63 -20.38
C PHE A 101 -21.61 -27.83 -20.14
N LYS A 102 -22.76 -28.31 -20.60
CA LYS A 102 -24.04 -27.64 -20.34
C LYS A 102 -24.39 -27.58 -18.84
N LYS A 103 -23.90 -28.52 -18.01
CA LYS A 103 -24.10 -28.55 -16.55
C LYS A 103 -23.14 -27.63 -15.79
N PHE A 104 -22.05 -27.12 -16.42
CA PHE A 104 -21.12 -26.20 -15.76
C PHE A 104 -21.84 -24.91 -15.36
N ASP A 105 -21.41 -24.33 -14.26
CA ASP A 105 -22.02 -23.09 -13.72
C ASP A 105 -21.08 -21.88 -13.92
N ILE A 106 -21.66 -20.70 -13.95
CA ILE A 106 -20.90 -19.45 -13.91
C ILE A 106 -20.09 -19.40 -12.61
N GLY A 107 -18.80 -19.11 -12.72
CA GLY A 107 -17.85 -19.17 -11.64
C GLY A 107 -16.94 -20.39 -11.65
N ASP A 108 -17.28 -21.46 -12.36
CA ASP A 108 -16.44 -22.64 -12.50
C ASP A 108 -15.10 -22.28 -13.16
N ILE A 109 -14.02 -22.98 -12.79
CA ILE A 109 -12.73 -22.87 -13.46
C ILE A 109 -12.65 -23.96 -14.53
N VAL A 110 -12.38 -23.55 -15.76
CA VAL A 110 -12.34 -24.46 -16.91
C VAL A 110 -11.05 -24.35 -17.69
N GLY A 111 -10.61 -25.46 -18.23
CA GLY A 111 -9.57 -25.56 -19.26
C GLY A 111 -10.21 -25.82 -20.62
N ILE A 112 -9.73 -25.16 -21.65
CA ILE A 112 -10.20 -25.30 -23.04
C ILE A 112 -8.99 -25.47 -23.95
N LYS A 113 -8.93 -26.60 -24.67
CA LYS A 113 -8.00 -26.80 -25.79
C LYS A 113 -8.75 -26.63 -27.10
N GLY A 114 -8.14 -25.98 -28.04
CA GLY A 114 -8.74 -25.74 -29.34
C GLY A 114 -7.87 -24.83 -30.20
N PHE A 115 -8.37 -24.36 -31.31
CA PHE A 115 -7.63 -23.47 -32.18
C PHE A 115 -8.19 -22.06 -32.17
N VAL A 116 -7.32 -21.09 -32.42
CA VAL A 116 -7.68 -19.67 -32.50
C VAL A 116 -8.37 -19.38 -33.81
N PHE A 117 -9.48 -18.63 -33.76
CA PHE A 117 -10.20 -18.21 -34.95
C PHE A 117 -10.90 -16.87 -34.75
N LYS A 118 -11.36 -16.27 -35.84
CA LYS A 118 -12.17 -15.07 -35.82
C LYS A 118 -13.61 -15.40 -36.16
N THR A 119 -14.56 -14.99 -35.34
CA THR A 119 -15.98 -15.17 -35.59
C THR A 119 -16.44 -14.31 -36.77
N LYS A 120 -17.61 -14.61 -37.33
CA LYS A 120 -18.23 -13.80 -38.41
C LYS A 120 -18.47 -12.32 -38.01
N THR A 121 -18.57 -12.05 -36.72
CA THR A 121 -18.72 -10.69 -36.15
C THR A 121 -17.39 -10.02 -35.82
N GLY A 122 -16.25 -10.70 -36.09
CA GLY A 122 -14.93 -10.14 -35.90
C GLY A 122 -14.30 -10.41 -34.51
N GLU A 123 -14.96 -11.15 -33.61
CA GLU A 123 -14.43 -11.46 -32.28
C GLU A 123 -13.39 -12.57 -32.36
N ILE A 124 -12.17 -12.33 -31.79
CA ILE A 124 -11.12 -13.35 -31.65
C ILE A 124 -11.54 -14.34 -30.57
N SER A 125 -11.54 -15.62 -30.92
CA SER A 125 -12.12 -16.68 -30.10
C SER A 125 -11.29 -17.98 -30.20
N VAL A 126 -11.49 -18.89 -29.25
CA VAL A 126 -10.96 -20.25 -29.31
C VAL A 126 -12.09 -21.22 -29.70
N HIS A 127 -11.93 -21.96 -30.78
CA HIS A 127 -12.81 -23.05 -31.18
C HIS A 127 -12.43 -24.30 -30.41
N ALA A 128 -13.22 -24.70 -29.43
CA ALA A 128 -12.91 -25.78 -28.51
C ALA A 128 -12.94 -27.16 -29.19
N LYS A 129 -11.88 -27.92 -29.00
CA LYS A 129 -11.77 -29.35 -29.26
C LYS A 129 -11.92 -30.20 -27.99
N GLU A 130 -11.61 -29.60 -26.84
CA GLU A 130 -11.72 -30.21 -25.51
C GLU A 130 -12.10 -29.15 -24.49
N VAL A 131 -12.99 -29.47 -23.54
CA VAL A 131 -13.35 -28.63 -22.41
C VAL A 131 -13.34 -29.46 -21.14
N VAL A 132 -12.58 -29.02 -20.15
CA VAL A 132 -12.37 -29.72 -18.87
C VAL A 132 -12.79 -28.83 -17.72
N LEU A 133 -13.57 -29.36 -16.76
CA LEU A 133 -13.84 -28.70 -15.51
C LEU A 133 -12.66 -28.92 -14.56
N LEU A 134 -11.95 -27.85 -14.21
CA LEU A 134 -10.77 -27.91 -13.34
C LEU A 134 -11.11 -27.64 -11.86
N SER A 135 -12.16 -26.88 -11.61
CA SER A 135 -12.64 -26.63 -10.24
C SER A 135 -14.08 -26.18 -10.27
N LYS A 136 -14.90 -26.75 -9.40
CA LYS A 136 -16.32 -26.43 -9.26
C LYS A 136 -16.54 -25.26 -8.32
N SER A 137 -17.20 -24.19 -8.80
CA SER A 137 -17.64 -23.08 -7.95
C SER A 137 -18.92 -23.49 -7.21
N LEU A 138 -18.86 -23.51 -5.88
CA LEU A 138 -20.01 -23.85 -5.04
C LEU A 138 -20.81 -22.64 -4.56
N GLN A 139 -20.28 -21.44 -4.79
CA GLN A 139 -20.94 -20.18 -4.51
C GLN A 139 -21.33 -19.48 -5.82
N VAL A 140 -22.43 -18.73 -5.76
CA VAL A 140 -22.87 -17.89 -6.89
C VAL A 140 -22.06 -16.59 -6.86
N LEU A 141 -21.52 -16.19 -8.02
CA LEU A 141 -20.90 -14.88 -8.15
C LEU A 141 -21.95 -13.78 -8.04
N PRO A 142 -21.63 -12.60 -7.50
CA PRO A 142 -22.49 -11.42 -7.55
C PRO A 142 -22.89 -11.09 -8.98
N GLU A 143 -24.08 -10.49 -9.17
CA GLU A 143 -24.61 -10.19 -10.50
C GLU A 143 -23.65 -9.26 -11.28
N LYS A 144 -23.36 -9.66 -12.52
CA LYS A 144 -22.38 -9.03 -13.41
C LYS A 144 -22.67 -7.55 -13.74
N PHE A 145 -23.96 -7.15 -13.74
CA PHE A 145 -24.36 -5.81 -14.17
C PHE A 145 -24.20 -4.71 -13.14
N HIS A 146 -24.02 -5.06 -11.88
CA HIS A 146 -23.91 -4.07 -10.80
C HIS A 146 -22.59 -4.16 -10.04
N GLY A 147 -21.73 -5.15 -10.32
CA GLY A 147 -20.50 -5.39 -9.58
C GLY A 147 -20.77 -5.63 -8.08
N LEU A 148 -19.73 -5.77 -7.32
CA LEU A 148 -19.81 -5.75 -5.86
C LEU A 148 -19.76 -4.28 -5.41
N LYS A 149 -20.94 -3.64 -5.20
CA LYS A 149 -21.04 -2.20 -4.86
C LYS A 149 -20.84 -1.92 -3.38
N ASP A 150 -21.18 -2.88 -2.53
CA ASP A 150 -20.98 -2.75 -1.09
C ASP A 150 -19.48 -2.70 -0.78
N GLN A 151 -19.02 -1.52 -0.35
CA GLN A 151 -17.61 -1.24 -0.12
C GLN A 151 -17.05 -2.10 1.03
N GLU A 152 -17.84 -2.34 2.07
CA GLU A 152 -17.41 -3.16 3.19
C GLU A 152 -17.24 -4.63 2.76
N LEU A 153 -18.17 -5.16 2.02
CA LEU A 153 -18.09 -6.52 1.47
C LEU A 153 -16.89 -6.67 0.51
N ARG A 154 -16.57 -5.66 -0.30
CA ARG A 154 -15.38 -5.62 -1.18
C ARG A 154 -14.08 -5.78 -0.37
N TYR A 155 -13.96 -5.12 0.77
CA TYR A 155 -12.77 -5.22 1.61
C TYR A 155 -12.69 -6.56 2.34
N ARG A 156 -13.82 -7.07 2.84
CA ARG A 156 -13.89 -8.35 3.56
C ARG A 156 -13.71 -9.56 2.65
N GLN A 157 -14.29 -9.51 1.46
CA GLN A 157 -14.23 -10.58 0.45
C GLN A 157 -13.44 -10.12 -0.78
N ARG A 158 -12.20 -9.69 -0.57
CA ARG A 158 -11.33 -9.16 -1.62
C ARG A 158 -11.19 -10.12 -2.82
N TYR A 159 -11.23 -11.42 -2.59
CA TYR A 159 -11.23 -12.41 -3.66
C TYR A 159 -12.46 -12.28 -4.60
N LEU A 160 -13.63 -11.92 -4.10
CA LEU A 160 -14.79 -11.61 -4.94
C LEU A 160 -14.60 -10.29 -5.69
N ASP A 161 -14.13 -9.26 -5.00
CA ASP A 161 -13.82 -7.96 -5.59
C ASP A 161 -12.84 -8.11 -6.77
N LEU A 162 -11.78 -8.90 -6.62
CA LEU A 162 -10.81 -9.22 -7.68
C LEU A 162 -11.40 -10.02 -8.85
N ILE A 163 -12.47 -10.78 -8.63
CA ILE A 163 -13.15 -11.54 -9.69
C ILE A 163 -14.08 -10.63 -10.50
N VAL A 164 -14.83 -9.75 -9.83
CA VAL A 164 -15.94 -9.02 -10.48
C VAL A 164 -15.60 -7.59 -10.90
N ASN A 165 -14.55 -7.00 -10.29
CA ASN A 165 -14.10 -5.62 -10.53
C ASN A 165 -12.65 -5.63 -11.08
N PRO A 166 -12.45 -5.66 -12.41
CA PRO A 166 -11.11 -5.74 -13.03
C PRO A 166 -10.17 -4.59 -12.64
N GLU A 167 -10.70 -3.38 -12.42
CA GLU A 167 -9.96 -2.20 -12.00
C GLU A 167 -9.25 -2.38 -10.65
N VAL A 168 -9.84 -3.18 -9.76
CA VAL A 168 -9.22 -3.50 -8.46
C VAL A 168 -7.95 -4.32 -8.65
N ARG A 169 -7.98 -5.26 -9.59
CA ARG A 169 -6.79 -6.06 -9.94
C ARG A 169 -5.67 -5.18 -10.50
N ASP A 170 -6.02 -4.22 -11.36
CA ASP A 170 -5.06 -3.26 -11.93
C ASP A 170 -4.37 -2.43 -10.84
N THR A 171 -5.12 -1.97 -9.84
CA THR A 171 -4.56 -1.27 -8.67
C THR A 171 -3.46 -2.08 -7.96
N PHE A 172 -3.68 -3.38 -7.72
CA PHE A 172 -2.69 -4.22 -7.06
C PHE A 172 -1.51 -4.60 -7.97
N ILE A 173 -1.72 -4.72 -9.27
CA ILE A 173 -0.62 -4.87 -10.26
C ILE A 173 0.25 -3.60 -10.26
N LYS A 174 -0.38 -2.41 -10.31
CA LYS A 174 0.35 -1.14 -10.20
C LYS A 174 1.10 -1.02 -8.89
N ARG A 175 0.49 -1.40 -7.75
CA ARG A 175 1.18 -1.44 -6.45
C ARG A 175 2.48 -2.25 -6.52
N SER A 176 2.44 -3.47 -7.07
CA SER A 176 3.63 -4.30 -7.22
C SER A 176 4.69 -3.65 -8.11
N ARG A 177 4.26 -3.02 -9.21
CA ARG A 177 5.17 -2.29 -10.13
C ARG A 177 5.79 -1.07 -9.44
N ILE A 178 5.02 -0.29 -8.69
CA ILE A 178 5.51 0.87 -7.93
C ILE A 178 6.63 0.44 -6.98
N ILE A 179 6.41 -0.60 -6.17
CA ILE A 179 7.41 -1.10 -5.23
C ILE A 179 8.67 -1.60 -5.97
N SER A 180 8.49 -2.29 -7.09
CA SER A 180 9.61 -2.76 -7.91
C SER A 180 10.40 -1.61 -8.52
N GLU A 181 9.75 -0.52 -8.95
CA GLU A 181 10.41 0.66 -9.49
C GLU A 181 11.14 1.46 -8.40
N ILE A 182 10.59 1.55 -7.18
CA ILE A 182 11.29 2.16 -6.04
C ILE A 182 12.59 1.39 -5.78
N ARG A 183 12.55 0.05 -5.70
CA ARG A 183 13.76 -0.78 -5.54
C ARG A 183 14.76 -0.53 -6.65
N ARG A 184 14.33 -0.58 -7.90
CA ARG A 184 15.20 -0.35 -9.06
C ARG A 184 15.85 1.05 -9.02
N PHE A 185 15.09 2.07 -8.62
CA PHE A 185 15.60 3.43 -8.45
C PHE A 185 16.67 3.48 -7.37
N LEU A 186 16.41 2.93 -6.19
CA LEU A 186 17.35 2.94 -5.06
C LEU A 186 18.61 2.11 -5.35
N ASP A 187 18.47 0.93 -5.95
CA ASP A 187 19.60 0.11 -6.38
C ASP A 187 20.50 0.86 -7.40
N SER A 188 19.87 1.61 -8.34
CA SER A 188 20.62 2.42 -9.30
C SER A 188 21.41 3.57 -8.67
N LYS A 189 21.00 4.00 -7.46
CA LYS A 189 21.70 5.01 -6.65
C LYS A 189 22.72 4.39 -5.68
N GLY A 190 22.90 3.07 -5.72
CA GLY A 190 23.85 2.34 -4.87
C GLY A 190 23.40 2.12 -3.44
N PHE A 191 22.11 2.15 -3.17
CA PHE A 191 21.57 1.74 -1.88
C PHE A 191 21.50 0.23 -1.76
N LEU A 192 21.75 -0.29 -0.57
CA LEU A 192 21.63 -1.70 -0.20
C LEU A 192 20.28 -1.92 0.49
N GLU A 193 19.44 -2.81 -0.05
CA GLU A 193 18.23 -3.26 0.67
C GLU A 193 18.64 -4.18 1.82
N VAL A 194 18.12 -3.92 2.99
CA VAL A 194 18.39 -4.70 4.19
C VAL A 194 17.09 -5.08 4.89
N GLU A 195 17.16 -6.04 5.81
CA GLU A 195 16.05 -6.43 6.69
C GLU A 195 16.47 -6.26 8.14
N THR A 196 15.61 -5.64 8.94
CA THR A 196 15.81 -5.44 10.37
C THR A 196 14.67 -6.10 11.18
N PRO A 197 14.84 -6.35 12.48
CA PRO A 197 13.84 -7.07 13.25
C PRO A 197 12.48 -6.40 13.31
N VAL A 198 11.42 -7.17 13.03
CA VAL A 198 10.02 -6.75 13.23
C VAL A 198 9.65 -6.71 14.71
N LEU A 199 10.16 -7.67 15.51
CA LEU A 199 9.98 -7.71 16.95
C LEU A 199 11.19 -7.04 17.64
N GLN A 200 10.91 -6.04 18.44
CA GLN A 200 11.91 -5.22 19.13
C GLN A 200 11.70 -5.29 20.65
N THR A 201 12.77 -5.16 21.40
CA THR A 201 12.70 -5.05 22.87
C THR A 201 12.38 -3.63 23.32
N ILE A 202 12.73 -2.62 22.51
CA ILE A 202 12.44 -1.21 22.73
C ILE A 202 11.86 -0.63 21.43
N PRO A 203 10.63 -0.11 21.42
CA PRO A 203 10.08 0.56 20.27
C PRO A 203 10.65 1.99 20.15
N GLY A 204 10.91 2.46 18.93
CA GLY A 204 11.43 3.81 18.72
C GLY A 204 11.46 4.20 17.24
N GLY A 205 11.87 5.44 16.95
CA GLY A 205 11.96 5.99 15.60
C GLY A 205 10.66 6.64 15.10
N ALA A 206 9.62 6.70 15.94
CA ALA A 206 8.36 7.41 15.62
C ALA A 206 7.62 7.72 16.92
N SER A 207 6.69 8.68 16.87
CA SER A 207 5.70 8.90 17.93
C SER A 207 4.45 8.09 17.57
N ALA A 208 4.29 6.92 18.19
CA ALA A 208 3.16 6.02 17.95
C ALA A 208 3.05 4.96 19.06
N ARG A 209 1.84 4.51 19.33
CA ARG A 209 1.60 3.41 20.29
C ARG A 209 1.92 2.05 19.64
N PRO A 210 2.82 1.21 20.23
CA PRO A 210 3.17 -0.10 19.68
C PRO A 210 2.12 -1.16 20.00
N PHE A 211 2.09 -2.24 19.20
CA PHE A 211 1.51 -3.52 19.62
C PHE A 211 2.52 -4.28 20.48
N ILE A 212 2.05 -4.87 21.57
CA ILE A 212 2.85 -5.62 22.52
C ILE A 212 2.55 -7.12 22.35
N THR A 213 3.58 -7.94 22.36
CA THR A 213 3.49 -9.40 22.39
C THR A 213 4.46 -9.97 23.41
N HIS A 214 4.29 -11.24 23.81
CA HIS A 214 5.12 -11.91 24.81
C HIS A 214 5.95 -13.03 24.19
N HIS A 215 7.28 -13.05 24.44
CA HIS A 215 8.17 -14.11 24.01
C HIS A 215 8.26 -15.19 25.11
N ASN A 216 7.51 -16.28 24.96
CA ASN A 216 7.31 -17.30 25.99
C ASN A 216 8.62 -17.91 26.54
N THR A 217 9.61 -18.17 25.68
CA THR A 217 10.85 -18.84 26.11
C THR A 217 11.79 -17.91 26.88
N LEU A 218 11.81 -16.62 26.52
CA LEU A 218 12.64 -15.61 27.17
C LEU A 218 11.93 -14.95 28.34
N ASP A 219 10.60 -15.15 28.46
CA ASP A 219 9.73 -14.53 29.45
C ASP A 219 9.85 -13.00 29.48
N ILE A 220 9.82 -12.39 28.27
CA ILE A 220 9.90 -10.94 28.07
C ILE A 220 8.81 -10.45 27.15
N ASP A 221 8.37 -9.21 27.36
CA ASP A 221 7.53 -8.52 26.41
C ASP A 221 8.37 -7.98 25.25
N MET A 222 7.81 -8.06 24.05
CA MET A 222 8.38 -7.51 22.82
C MET A 222 7.35 -6.64 22.12
N TYR A 223 7.83 -5.75 21.30
CA TYR A 223 7.03 -4.76 20.58
C TYR A 223 7.12 -4.99 19.08
N CYS A 224 5.98 -4.95 18.38
CA CYS A 224 6.02 -4.81 16.94
C CYS A 224 6.57 -3.43 16.58
N ARG A 225 7.53 -3.36 15.67
CA ARG A 225 8.20 -2.11 15.27
C ARG A 225 7.21 -1.07 14.75
N ILE A 226 7.39 0.19 15.17
CA ILE A 226 6.60 1.35 14.73
C ILE A 226 7.29 2.14 13.62
N ALA A 227 8.60 1.93 13.42
CA ALA A 227 9.46 2.52 12.41
C ALA A 227 10.64 1.58 12.10
N LEU A 228 11.45 1.93 11.10
CA LEU A 228 12.66 1.19 10.68
C LEU A 228 13.93 1.92 11.10
N GLU A 229 13.85 3.13 11.58
CA GLU A 229 14.88 4.14 11.76
C GLU A 229 16.08 3.69 12.60
N LEU A 230 15.88 3.34 13.88
CA LEU A 230 16.98 3.12 14.78
C LEU A 230 17.89 1.94 14.38
N PRO A 231 17.37 0.80 13.91
CA PRO A 231 18.21 -0.25 13.35
C PRO A 231 18.99 0.17 12.11
N LEU A 232 18.38 0.94 11.19
CA LEU A 232 19.05 1.39 9.95
C LEU A 232 20.18 2.38 10.27
N LYS A 233 19.99 3.29 11.23
CA LYS A 233 21.07 4.18 11.70
C LYS A 233 22.26 3.42 12.31
N ARG A 234 22.00 2.33 13.04
CA ARG A 234 23.07 1.44 13.53
C ARG A 234 23.89 0.82 12.40
N LEU A 235 23.26 0.54 11.24
CA LEU A 235 23.98 0.06 10.07
C LEU A 235 24.86 1.15 9.45
N ILE A 236 24.43 2.41 9.48
CA ILE A 236 25.27 3.56 9.08
C ILE A 236 26.48 3.68 10.01
N VAL A 237 26.30 3.58 11.32
CA VAL A 237 27.43 3.52 12.29
C VAL A 237 28.35 2.35 11.96
N GLY A 238 27.80 1.22 11.55
CA GLY A 238 28.53 0.02 11.14
C GLY A 238 29.30 0.14 9.82
N GLY A 239 29.18 1.28 9.11
CA GLY A 239 29.93 1.59 7.90
C GLY A 239 29.21 1.34 6.58
N PHE A 240 27.91 1.01 6.58
CA PHE A 240 27.11 1.04 5.35
C PHE A 240 26.78 2.49 5.01
N GLU A 241 27.20 2.97 3.86
CA GLU A 241 26.98 4.36 3.48
C GLU A 241 25.57 4.66 2.94
N ARG A 242 24.89 3.64 2.39
CA ARG A 242 23.54 3.77 1.82
C ARG A 242 22.76 2.51 2.08
N VAL A 243 21.71 2.60 2.88
CA VAL A 243 20.82 1.48 3.21
C VAL A 243 19.38 1.88 3.05
N TYR A 244 18.51 0.94 2.72
CA TYR A 244 17.08 1.11 2.80
C TYR A 244 16.38 -0.20 3.18
N GLU A 245 15.19 -0.07 3.73
CA GLU A 245 14.28 -1.18 3.96
C GLU A 245 12.86 -0.80 3.53
N ILE A 246 12.16 -1.72 2.84
CA ILE A 246 10.73 -1.62 2.59
C ILE A 246 10.05 -2.68 3.42
N GLY A 247 9.38 -2.29 4.50
CA GLY A 247 8.86 -3.22 5.48
C GLY A 247 7.50 -2.84 6.05
N ARG A 248 6.87 -3.80 6.73
CA ARG A 248 5.69 -3.53 7.55
C ARG A 248 6.09 -2.89 8.86
N VAL A 249 5.34 -1.87 9.23
CA VAL A 249 5.35 -1.25 10.55
C VAL A 249 3.95 -1.30 11.15
N PHE A 250 3.87 -1.22 12.47
CA PHE A 250 2.65 -1.50 13.22
C PHE A 250 2.40 -0.37 14.22
N ARG A 251 1.24 0.28 14.12
CA ARG A 251 0.83 1.33 15.06
C ARG A 251 -0.53 1.01 15.61
N ASN A 252 -0.64 0.90 16.93
CA ASN A 252 -1.86 0.56 17.64
C ASN A 252 -2.77 1.78 17.77
N GLU A 253 -3.24 2.27 16.63
CA GLU A 253 -4.04 3.46 16.47
C GLU A 253 -5.41 3.14 15.84
N GLY A 254 -6.24 4.19 15.70
CA GLY A 254 -7.55 4.07 15.08
C GLY A 254 -7.51 3.70 13.60
N ILE A 255 -8.56 3.03 13.12
CA ILE A 255 -8.74 2.65 11.72
C ILE A 255 -9.54 3.75 11.01
N SER A 256 -9.03 4.26 9.88
CA SER A 256 -9.70 5.30 9.09
C SER A 256 -9.50 5.06 7.59
N VAL A 257 -9.98 5.97 6.76
CA VAL A 257 -9.66 6.00 5.32
C VAL A 257 -8.18 6.30 5.03
N ARG A 258 -7.45 6.82 6.03
CA ARG A 258 -6.04 7.20 5.93
C ARG A 258 -5.10 6.27 6.71
N HIS A 259 -5.61 5.55 7.71
CA HIS A 259 -4.82 4.75 8.66
C HIS A 259 -5.29 3.30 8.72
N ASN A 260 -4.32 2.40 8.68
CA ASN A 260 -4.46 0.97 8.93
C ASN A 260 -3.43 0.58 10.00
N PRO A 261 -3.76 -0.27 10.99
CA PRO A 261 -2.85 -0.58 12.09
C PRO A 261 -1.49 -1.16 11.66
N GLU A 262 -1.44 -1.78 10.51
CA GLU A 262 -0.22 -2.19 9.82
C GLU A 262 -0.18 -1.59 8.42
N PHE A 263 0.97 -1.07 8.02
CA PHE A 263 1.16 -0.46 6.71
C PHE A 263 2.61 -0.63 6.22
N THR A 264 2.84 -0.36 4.95
CA THR A 264 4.18 -0.49 4.37
C THR A 264 4.87 0.87 4.38
N LEU A 265 6.04 0.90 5.03
CA LEU A 265 6.94 2.04 5.08
C LEU A 265 8.22 1.71 4.32
N MET A 266 8.78 2.66 3.62
CA MET A 266 10.15 2.63 3.14
C MET A 266 10.93 3.66 3.93
N GLU A 267 12.06 3.26 4.50
CA GLU A 267 13.04 4.18 5.06
C GLU A 267 14.40 3.96 4.40
N LEU A 268 15.10 5.03 4.15
CA LEU A 268 16.46 5.02 3.62
C LEU A 268 17.36 5.99 4.39
N TYR A 269 18.62 5.64 4.50
CA TYR A 269 19.66 6.46 5.14
C TYR A 269 20.89 6.50 4.25
N GLN A 270 21.45 7.72 4.10
CA GLN A 270 22.64 7.96 3.31
C GLN A 270 23.63 8.80 4.10
N ALA A 271 24.84 8.26 4.30
CA ALA A 271 25.96 9.00 4.88
C ALA A 271 26.44 10.13 3.95
N TYR A 272 27.00 11.18 4.54
CA TYR A 272 27.63 12.32 3.88
C TYR A 272 26.66 13.15 3.02
N THR A 273 25.39 13.21 3.45
CA THR A 273 24.36 14.06 2.88
C THR A 273 23.50 14.70 3.97
N ASP A 274 22.64 15.64 3.59
CA ASP A 274 21.75 16.38 4.47
C ASP A 274 20.29 16.28 3.99
N TYR A 275 19.41 17.02 4.64
CA TYR A 275 17.97 17.07 4.28
C TYR A 275 17.73 17.66 2.88
N ASN A 276 18.63 18.49 2.33
CA ASN A 276 18.52 18.96 0.95
C ASN A 276 18.74 17.83 -0.04
N GLY A 277 19.76 17.00 0.19
CA GLY A 277 19.96 15.77 -0.59
C GLY A 277 18.78 14.81 -0.49
N MET A 278 18.11 14.75 0.67
CA MET A 278 16.88 13.96 0.84
C MET A 278 15.69 14.56 0.07
N MET A 279 15.55 15.88 -0.04
CA MET A 279 14.55 16.50 -0.92
C MET A 279 14.78 16.13 -2.38
N ASP A 280 16.04 16.19 -2.84
CA ASP A 280 16.38 15.91 -4.24
C ASP A 280 16.11 14.45 -4.61
N ILE A 281 16.48 13.49 -3.74
CA ILE A 281 16.21 12.05 -3.97
C ILE A 281 14.71 11.74 -3.92
N THR A 282 13.95 12.40 -3.03
CA THR A 282 12.50 12.25 -2.92
C THR A 282 11.83 12.72 -4.20
N GLU A 283 12.14 13.92 -4.68
CA GLU A 283 11.57 14.47 -5.90
C GLU A 283 11.90 13.61 -7.12
N GLU A 284 13.16 13.18 -7.26
CA GLU A 284 13.59 12.32 -8.37
C GLU A 284 12.89 10.95 -8.33
N MET A 285 12.74 10.35 -7.14
CA MET A 285 12.05 9.06 -6.96
C MET A 285 10.57 9.15 -7.36
N PHE A 286 9.84 10.14 -6.85
CA PHE A 286 8.43 10.31 -7.16
C PHE A 286 8.21 10.52 -8.67
N ARG A 287 9.02 11.36 -9.30
CA ARG A 287 9.00 11.61 -10.74
C ARG A 287 9.30 10.34 -11.55
N THR A 288 10.37 9.63 -11.21
CA THR A 288 10.85 8.45 -11.94
C THR A 288 9.83 7.30 -11.84
N VAL A 289 9.32 7.02 -10.65
CA VAL A 289 8.35 5.95 -10.44
C VAL A 289 7.03 6.26 -11.17
N ALA A 290 6.52 7.50 -11.09
CA ALA A 290 5.32 7.89 -11.83
C ALA A 290 5.52 7.71 -13.34
N GLN A 291 6.63 8.20 -13.90
CA GLN A 291 6.94 8.06 -15.33
C GLN A 291 7.04 6.60 -15.77
N ASN A 292 7.71 5.75 -15.00
CA ASN A 292 7.95 4.34 -15.37
C ASN A 292 6.70 3.46 -15.22
N VAL A 293 5.83 3.76 -14.22
CA VAL A 293 4.63 2.95 -13.97
C VAL A 293 3.43 3.40 -14.78
N LEU A 294 3.24 4.73 -14.92
CA LEU A 294 2.07 5.34 -15.55
C LEU A 294 2.33 5.83 -16.97
N GLY A 295 3.61 5.99 -17.38
CA GLY A 295 4.00 6.63 -18.65
C GLY A 295 3.88 8.16 -18.62
N THR A 296 3.56 8.75 -17.47
CA THR A 296 3.37 10.20 -17.30
C THR A 296 3.67 10.64 -15.88
N THR A 297 4.10 11.89 -15.71
CA THR A 297 4.23 12.54 -14.40
C THR A 297 3.00 13.37 -14.01
N LYS A 298 2.05 13.55 -14.95
CA LYS A 298 0.79 14.24 -14.70
C LYS A 298 -0.26 13.24 -14.25
N ILE A 299 -0.82 13.49 -13.08
CA ILE A 299 -1.81 12.62 -12.43
C ILE A 299 -3.00 13.44 -11.94
N ASN A 300 -4.14 12.78 -11.78
CA ASN A 300 -5.33 13.34 -11.15
C ASN A 300 -5.51 12.68 -9.79
N TYR A 301 -5.54 13.46 -8.70
CA TYR A 301 -5.74 12.91 -7.38
C TYR A 301 -6.63 13.81 -6.53
N GLY A 302 -7.68 13.23 -5.93
CA GLY A 302 -8.63 13.99 -5.11
C GLY A 302 -9.34 15.12 -5.88
N GLY A 303 -9.46 15.02 -7.21
CA GLY A 303 -10.04 16.05 -8.06
C GLY A 303 -9.08 17.18 -8.48
N HIS A 304 -7.80 17.04 -8.15
CA HIS A 304 -6.75 18.01 -8.49
C HIS A 304 -5.80 17.44 -9.53
N GLU A 305 -5.47 18.25 -10.52
CA GLU A 305 -4.40 17.94 -11.47
C GLU A 305 -3.04 18.25 -10.83
N LEU A 306 -2.16 17.27 -10.80
CA LEU A 306 -0.81 17.34 -10.23
C LEU A 306 0.22 17.04 -11.31
N ASP A 307 1.40 17.67 -11.22
CA ASP A 307 2.52 17.40 -12.11
C ASP A 307 3.80 17.12 -11.31
N LEU A 308 4.08 15.82 -11.08
CA LEU A 308 5.30 15.37 -10.40
C LEU A 308 6.58 15.60 -11.22
N GLY A 309 6.46 16.04 -12.48
CA GLY A 309 7.59 16.39 -13.35
C GLY A 309 8.15 17.77 -13.07
N LYS A 310 7.40 18.63 -12.38
CA LYS A 310 7.86 19.97 -11.99
C LYS A 310 8.66 19.93 -10.69
N PRO A 311 9.55 20.91 -10.45
CA PRO A 311 10.18 21.07 -9.14
C PRO A 311 9.12 21.23 -8.04
N PHE A 312 9.29 20.54 -6.92
CA PHE A 312 8.41 20.66 -5.77
C PHE A 312 8.67 21.98 -5.04
N ALA A 313 7.62 22.64 -4.57
CA ALA A 313 7.77 23.87 -3.79
C ALA A 313 8.48 23.58 -2.47
N ARG A 314 9.27 24.55 -1.98
CA ARG A 314 9.93 24.49 -0.66
C ARG A 314 9.49 25.73 0.13
N LYS A 315 8.92 25.54 1.31
CA LYS A 315 8.47 26.61 2.21
C LYS A 315 8.85 26.28 3.65
N THR A 316 9.33 27.24 4.40
CA THR A 316 9.47 27.03 5.85
C THR A 316 8.10 26.92 6.53
N MET A 317 8.03 26.22 7.65
CA MET A 317 6.79 26.12 8.43
C MET A 317 6.27 27.50 8.84
N VAL A 318 7.17 28.41 9.25
CA VAL A 318 6.82 29.78 9.63
C VAL A 318 6.24 30.58 8.46
N GLU A 319 6.87 30.49 7.26
CA GLU A 319 6.34 31.14 6.04
C GLU A 319 4.95 30.61 5.67
N ALA A 320 4.77 29.29 5.74
CA ALA A 320 3.50 28.66 5.42
C ALA A 320 2.40 29.04 6.41
N VAL A 321 2.69 29.02 7.72
CA VAL A 321 1.75 29.46 8.76
C VAL A 321 1.39 30.94 8.60
N LYS A 322 2.36 31.79 8.33
CA LYS A 322 2.12 33.21 8.06
C LYS A 322 1.20 33.42 6.85
N GLU A 323 1.45 32.69 5.75
CA GLU A 323 0.65 32.80 4.52
C GLU A 323 -0.83 32.44 4.75
N PHE A 324 -1.12 31.36 5.47
CA PHE A 324 -2.48 30.83 5.60
C PHE A 324 -3.23 31.31 6.87
N SER A 325 -2.52 31.58 7.97
CA SER A 325 -3.14 32.06 9.22
C SER A 325 -3.02 33.56 9.43
N GLY A 326 -2.09 34.20 8.73
CA GLY A 326 -1.73 35.61 8.97
C GLY A 326 -0.88 35.85 10.22
N VAL A 327 -0.47 34.80 10.95
CA VAL A 327 0.37 34.87 12.15
C VAL A 327 1.82 34.66 11.81
N ASP A 328 2.68 35.62 12.14
CA ASP A 328 4.12 35.53 11.91
C ASP A 328 4.84 35.05 13.17
N PHE A 329 5.18 33.77 13.23
CA PHE A 329 5.85 33.16 14.39
C PHE A 329 7.31 33.64 14.58
N ASP A 330 7.94 34.27 13.58
CA ASP A 330 9.23 34.93 13.77
C ASP A 330 9.08 36.21 14.68
N GLN A 331 7.87 36.74 14.80
CA GLN A 331 7.56 37.90 15.69
C GLN A 331 7.03 37.46 17.06
N VAL A 332 6.69 36.18 17.25
CA VAL A 332 6.23 35.63 18.53
C VAL A 332 7.43 35.44 19.44
N THR A 333 7.44 36.09 20.59
CA THR A 333 8.63 36.18 21.47
C THR A 333 8.81 34.98 22.37
N ASP A 334 7.72 34.42 22.89
CA ASP A 334 7.76 33.34 23.88
C ASP A 334 6.52 32.45 23.85
N THR A 335 6.51 31.44 24.71
CA THR A 335 5.40 30.47 24.82
C THR A 335 4.09 31.09 25.25
N GLU A 336 4.13 32.07 26.19
CA GLU A 336 2.91 32.69 26.70
C GLU A 336 2.21 33.55 25.62
N GLU A 337 3.01 34.25 24.81
CA GLU A 337 2.50 34.97 23.65
C GLU A 337 1.91 34.01 22.61
N ALA A 338 2.60 32.87 22.31
CA ALA A 338 2.09 31.84 21.42
C ALA A 338 0.73 31.29 21.89
N LYS A 339 0.62 30.93 23.18
CA LYS A 339 -0.64 30.48 23.81
C LYS A 339 -1.75 31.53 23.74
N ARG A 340 -1.43 32.80 23.95
CA ARG A 340 -2.39 33.90 23.81
C ARG A 340 -2.95 34.01 22.39
N ILE A 341 -2.05 33.94 21.38
CA ILE A 341 -2.43 33.99 19.97
C ILE A 341 -3.26 32.76 19.60
N ALA A 342 -2.90 31.58 20.10
CA ALA A 342 -3.64 30.33 19.88
C ALA A 342 -5.09 30.45 20.40
N LYS A 343 -5.29 31.00 21.62
CA LYS A 343 -6.62 31.25 22.16
C LYS A 343 -7.42 32.23 21.29
N GLU A 344 -6.80 33.34 20.84
CA GLU A 344 -7.43 34.32 19.94
C GLU A 344 -7.85 33.74 18.59
N ARG A 345 -7.10 32.74 18.10
CA ARG A 345 -7.34 32.04 16.82
C ARG A 345 -8.13 30.76 16.96
N HIS A 346 -8.59 30.40 18.17
CA HIS A 346 -9.33 29.18 18.48
C HIS A 346 -8.56 27.88 18.13
N VAL A 347 -7.24 27.91 18.26
CA VAL A 347 -6.39 26.74 18.17
C VAL A 347 -6.31 26.08 19.54
N GLU A 348 -6.74 24.83 19.64
CA GLU A 348 -6.70 24.07 20.90
C GLU A 348 -5.25 23.63 21.21
N PHE A 349 -4.85 23.72 22.48
CA PHE A 349 -3.53 23.30 22.94
C PHE A 349 -3.57 22.81 24.38
N GLU A 350 -2.58 22.03 24.78
CA GLU A 350 -2.40 21.57 26.15
C GLU A 350 -1.47 22.51 26.93
N GLU A 351 -1.58 22.53 28.27
CA GLU A 351 -0.74 23.40 29.10
C GLU A 351 0.76 23.13 28.97
N ARG A 352 1.13 21.87 28.67
CA ARG A 352 2.54 21.48 28.47
C ARG A 352 3.14 22.00 27.16
N HIS A 353 2.30 22.38 26.18
CA HIS A 353 2.78 22.84 24.89
C HIS A 353 3.56 24.15 25.00
N VAL A 354 4.71 24.17 24.30
CA VAL A 354 5.56 25.36 24.18
C VAL A 354 5.42 26.00 22.80
N LYS A 355 6.16 27.08 22.52
CA LYS A 355 6.05 27.85 21.27
C LYS A 355 6.14 26.98 20.02
N GLY A 356 7.06 26.00 19.98
CA GLY A 356 7.25 25.11 18.83
C GLY A 356 6.05 24.18 18.60
N ASP A 357 5.48 23.62 19.67
CA ASP A 357 4.26 22.79 19.57
C ASP A 357 3.09 23.61 19.01
N ILE A 358 2.93 24.85 19.50
CA ILE A 358 1.85 25.74 19.06
C ILE A 358 2.02 26.12 17.59
N LEU A 359 3.24 26.36 17.11
CA LEU A 359 3.51 26.59 15.70
C LEU A 359 3.05 25.38 14.85
N ASN A 360 3.32 24.15 15.31
CA ASN A 360 2.87 22.94 14.64
C ASN A 360 1.33 22.83 14.62
N LEU A 361 0.65 23.12 15.73
CA LEU A 361 -0.82 23.15 15.78
C LEU A 361 -1.41 24.18 14.80
N PHE A 362 -0.77 25.34 14.63
CA PHE A 362 -1.18 26.31 13.60
C PHE A 362 -0.97 25.76 12.18
N PHE A 363 0.11 25.03 11.96
CA PHE A 363 0.36 24.37 10.68
C PHE A 363 -0.73 23.34 10.35
N GLU A 364 -1.05 22.46 11.27
CA GLU A 364 -2.09 21.43 11.11
C GLU A 364 -3.46 22.07 10.83
N GLU A 365 -3.84 23.11 11.58
CA GLU A 365 -5.16 23.73 11.45
C GLU A 365 -5.31 24.56 10.17
N PHE A 366 -4.32 25.38 9.82
CA PHE A 366 -4.46 26.39 8.76
C PHE A 366 -3.76 26.03 7.45
N VAL A 367 -2.69 25.23 7.48
CA VAL A 367 -1.80 25.03 6.32
C VAL A 367 -2.02 23.70 5.62
N GLU A 368 -1.98 22.59 6.36
CA GLU A 368 -1.90 21.23 5.80
C GLU A 368 -2.93 21.00 4.69
N LYS A 369 -4.19 21.25 4.95
CA LYS A 369 -5.32 21.06 4.03
C LYS A 369 -5.25 21.90 2.74
N ASN A 370 -4.44 22.96 2.74
CA ASN A 370 -4.29 23.89 1.62
C ASN A 370 -3.09 23.58 0.71
N LEU A 371 -2.24 22.62 1.09
CA LEU A 371 -1.08 22.19 0.32
C LEU A 371 -1.49 21.21 -0.79
N ILE A 372 -1.93 21.74 -1.93
CA ILE A 372 -2.44 20.92 -3.04
C ILE A 372 -1.32 20.35 -3.90
N GLN A 373 -0.43 21.21 -4.43
CA GLN A 373 0.70 20.79 -5.24
C GLN A 373 1.83 20.24 -4.36
N PRO A 374 2.70 19.35 -4.89
CA PRO A 374 3.82 18.82 -4.12
C PRO A 374 4.66 19.93 -3.48
N THR A 375 4.70 19.95 -2.16
CA THR A 375 5.35 21.00 -1.37
C THR A 375 6.11 20.37 -0.21
N PHE A 376 7.40 20.66 -0.12
CA PHE A 376 8.20 20.40 1.05
C PHE A 376 7.99 21.54 2.07
N ILE A 377 7.51 21.19 3.26
CA ILE A 377 7.53 22.09 4.42
C ILE A 377 8.80 21.79 5.17
N ILE A 378 9.63 22.80 5.37
CA ILE A 378 10.97 22.70 5.96
C ILE A 378 11.04 23.47 7.28
N ASP A 379 12.10 23.25 8.06
CA ASP A 379 12.40 23.95 9.29
C ASP A 379 11.32 23.74 10.38
N TYR A 380 11.21 22.48 10.81
CA TYR A 380 10.34 22.06 11.91
C TYR A 380 10.91 22.46 13.27
N PRO A 381 10.06 22.78 14.26
CA PRO A 381 10.50 23.05 15.62
C PRO A 381 11.26 21.89 16.24
N VAL A 382 12.23 22.20 17.08
CA VAL A 382 13.05 21.19 17.74
C VAL A 382 12.27 20.33 18.73
N GLU A 383 11.23 20.87 19.33
CA GLU A 383 10.40 20.21 20.34
C GLU A 383 9.69 18.97 19.77
N ILE A 384 9.30 19.03 18.51
CA ILE A 384 8.60 17.94 17.80
C ILE A 384 9.52 17.13 16.88
N SER A 385 10.85 17.26 17.03
CA SER A 385 11.85 16.64 16.14
C SER A 385 12.99 16.00 16.93
N PRO A 386 12.71 14.97 17.75
CA PRO A 386 13.67 14.43 18.74
C PRO A 386 14.90 13.75 18.15
N LEU A 387 14.89 13.35 16.88
CA LEU A 387 15.97 12.59 16.21
C LEU A 387 16.68 13.41 15.13
N THR A 388 16.38 14.71 15.06
CA THR A 388 16.81 15.59 13.96
C THR A 388 17.87 16.59 14.43
N LYS A 389 18.82 16.88 13.57
CA LYS A 389 19.86 17.90 13.81
C LYS A 389 19.27 19.31 13.81
N ARG A 390 19.71 20.14 14.78
CA ARG A 390 19.34 21.58 14.82
C ARG A 390 19.97 22.33 13.67
N LYS A 391 19.30 23.39 13.21
CA LYS A 391 19.89 24.34 12.28
C LYS A 391 20.98 25.17 13.01
N PRO A 392 22.16 25.34 12.41
CA PRO A 392 23.24 26.09 13.04
C PRO A 392 22.92 27.57 13.27
N ASP A 393 22.15 28.18 12.35
CA ASP A 393 21.79 29.60 12.33
C ASP A 393 20.50 29.93 13.10
N LYS A 394 19.61 28.92 13.28
CA LYS A 394 18.33 29.02 13.99
C LYS A 394 18.11 27.76 14.84
N PRO A 395 18.77 27.59 16.00
CA PRO A 395 18.77 26.32 16.76
C PRO A 395 17.43 25.93 17.39
N GLU A 396 16.43 26.80 17.38
CA GLU A 396 15.03 26.49 17.70
C GLU A 396 14.32 25.67 16.60
N PHE A 397 14.90 25.60 15.39
CA PHE A 397 14.44 24.79 14.27
C PHE A 397 15.45 23.68 13.95
N THR A 398 14.95 22.71 13.20
CA THR A 398 15.71 21.53 12.76
C THR A 398 15.82 21.45 11.25
N GLU A 399 16.83 20.77 10.75
CA GLU A 399 16.99 20.42 9.34
C GLU A 399 16.06 19.24 8.99
N ARG A 400 14.73 19.50 8.95
CA ARG A 400 13.67 18.53 8.69
C ARG A 400 12.73 19.05 7.62
N PHE A 401 12.20 18.15 6.84
CA PHE A 401 11.05 18.45 6.00
C PHE A 401 10.01 17.34 6.04
N GLU A 402 8.79 17.70 5.72
CA GLU A 402 7.75 16.78 5.31
C GLU A 402 7.23 17.16 3.91
N LEU A 403 6.95 16.14 3.08
CA LEU A 403 6.36 16.32 1.76
C LEU A 403 4.85 16.22 1.84
N PHE A 404 4.16 17.29 1.46
CA PHE A 404 2.69 17.34 1.36
C PHE A 404 2.22 17.35 -0.09
N ILE A 405 1.16 16.57 -0.38
CA ILE A 405 0.44 16.57 -1.66
C ILE A 405 -1.05 16.40 -1.35
N VAL A 406 -1.90 17.32 -1.84
CA VAL A 406 -3.36 17.32 -1.60
C VAL A 406 -3.70 17.16 -0.10
N GLY A 407 -3.07 17.99 0.74
CA GLY A 407 -3.31 18.03 2.18
C GLY A 407 -2.97 16.73 2.91
N ARG A 408 -1.96 15.99 2.44
CA ARG A 408 -1.50 14.74 3.06
C ARG A 408 0.02 14.66 3.02
N GLU A 409 0.60 14.20 4.11
CA GLU A 409 2.01 13.85 4.20
C GLU A 409 2.31 12.57 3.41
N TYR A 410 3.39 12.60 2.63
CA TYR A 410 3.90 11.46 1.83
C TYR A 410 5.29 11.02 2.22
N GLY A 411 6.07 11.90 2.81
CA GLY A 411 7.42 11.60 3.27
C GLY A 411 7.86 12.56 4.35
N ASN A 412 8.74 12.07 5.23
CA ASN A 412 9.36 12.80 6.33
C ASN A 412 10.86 12.51 6.29
N ALA A 413 11.68 13.54 6.33
CA ALA A 413 13.12 13.39 6.22
C ALA A 413 13.87 14.51 6.94
N TYR A 414 15.10 14.20 7.31
CA TYR A 414 15.94 15.15 8.02
C TYR A 414 17.43 14.84 7.92
N SER A 415 18.25 15.83 8.29
CA SER A 415 19.63 15.59 8.68
C SER A 415 19.63 14.95 10.06
N GLU A 416 20.22 13.78 10.16
CA GLU A 416 20.19 12.95 11.36
C GLU A 416 20.98 13.58 12.51
N LEU A 417 20.39 13.57 13.70
CA LEU A 417 21.12 13.94 14.91
C LEU A 417 22.17 12.86 15.20
N ASN A 418 23.43 13.23 15.11
CA ASN A 418 24.57 12.34 15.32
C ASN A 418 25.45 12.75 16.52
N ASP A 419 24.99 13.71 17.33
CA ASP A 419 25.59 14.06 18.61
C ASP A 419 24.95 13.20 19.72
N PRO A 420 25.68 12.27 20.34
CA PRO A 420 25.12 11.39 21.36
C PRO A 420 24.70 12.13 22.64
N ILE A 421 25.31 13.30 22.92
CA ILE A 421 24.99 14.09 24.11
C ILE A 421 23.66 14.83 23.91
N ASP A 422 23.48 15.50 22.77
CA ASP A 422 22.18 16.12 22.43
C ASP A 422 21.10 15.06 22.31
N GLN A 423 21.41 13.90 21.68
CA GLN A 423 20.42 12.82 21.53
C GLN A 423 19.94 12.26 22.88
N ARG A 424 20.85 12.08 23.85
CA ARG A 424 20.49 11.65 25.21
C ARG A 424 19.53 12.66 25.85
N SER A 425 19.87 13.93 25.80
CA SER A 425 19.05 15.02 26.35
C SER A 425 17.63 15.06 25.73
N ARG A 426 17.52 14.75 24.41
CA ARG A 426 16.22 14.63 23.73
C ARG A 426 15.42 13.41 24.18
N PHE A 427 16.07 12.28 24.38
CA PHE A 427 15.41 11.07 24.90
C PHE A 427 14.96 11.24 26.36
N GLU A 428 15.74 11.88 27.20
CA GLU A 428 15.34 12.21 28.59
C GLU A 428 14.11 13.12 28.61
N TYR A 429 14.01 14.06 27.68
CA TYR A 429 12.79 14.88 27.52
C TYR A 429 11.59 14.06 27.06
N GLN A 430 11.78 13.14 26.13
CA GLN A 430 10.72 12.22 25.69
C GLN A 430 10.23 11.31 26.83
N GLU A 431 11.14 10.81 27.66
CA GLU A 431 10.79 10.01 28.83
C GLU A 431 9.99 10.84 29.84
N TYR A 432 10.36 12.10 30.08
CA TYR A 432 9.57 13.03 30.89
C TYR A 432 8.15 13.22 30.33
N LEU A 433 7.99 13.39 29.02
CA LEU A 433 6.68 13.49 28.39
C LEU A 433 5.85 12.22 28.59
N ARG A 434 6.49 11.06 28.50
CA ARG A 434 5.86 9.76 28.73
C ARG A 434 5.38 9.59 30.17
N GLU A 435 6.19 9.98 31.14
CA GLU A 435 5.81 9.99 32.56
C GLU A 435 4.65 10.95 32.83
N ALA A 436 4.56 12.05 32.04
CA ALA A 436 3.47 13.00 32.08
C ALA A 436 2.19 12.52 31.36
N GLY A 437 2.19 11.30 30.81
CA GLY A 437 1.02 10.67 30.21
C GLY A 437 0.99 10.64 28.67
N ASP A 438 2.09 10.93 28.01
CA ASP A 438 2.23 10.81 26.56
C ASP A 438 2.66 9.40 26.14
N ASP A 439 1.70 8.53 25.90
CA ASP A 439 1.94 7.12 25.54
C ASP A 439 2.65 6.96 24.17
N GLU A 440 2.77 8.02 23.37
CA GLU A 440 3.40 8.02 22.04
C GLU A 440 4.87 8.49 22.10
N ALA A 441 5.30 9.07 23.23
CA ALA A 441 6.66 9.53 23.39
C ALA A 441 7.66 8.34 23.39
N ASN A 442 8.85 8.57 22.80
CA ASN A 442 9.88 7.54 22.66
C ASN A 442 10.45 7.09 24.01
N MET A 443 10.84 5.81 24.08
CA MET A 443 11.64 5.25 25.18
C MET A 443 13.12 5.54 24.95
N ILE A 444 13.92 5.61 26.04
CA ILE A 444 15.38 5.69 25.93
C ILE A 444 15.91 4.36 25.39
N ASP A 445 16.65 4.41 24.28
CA ASP A 445 17.39 3.27 23.73
C ASP A 445 18.89 3.47 24.01
N GLU A 446 19.35 2.88 25.10
CA GLU A 446 20.76 2.98 25.53
C GLU A 446 21.73 2.33 24.53
N ASP A 447 21.34 1.28 23.84
CA ASP A 447 22.15 0.64 22.82
C ASP A 447 22.31 1.56 21.58
N PHE A 448 21.25 2.28 21.19
CA PHE A 448 21.34 3.29 20.14
C PHE A 448 22.26 4.46 20.54
N LEU A 449 22.14 4.96 21.77
CA LEU A 449 23.04 6.00 22.28
C LEU A 449 24.50 5.53 22.27
N THR A 450 24.75 4.31 22.72
CA THR A 450 26.07 3.69 22.64
C THR A 450 26.57 3.57 21.20
N ALA A 451 25.72 3.21 20.27
CA ALA A 451 26.08 3.18 18.86
C ALA A 451 26.50 4.56 18.34
N LEU A 452 25.77 5.63 18.69
CA LEU A 452 26.17 7.00 18.35
C LEU A 452 27.54 7.41 18.94
N GLU A 453 27.87 6.95 20.12
CA GLU A 453 29.17 7.21 20.76
C GLU A 453 30.36 6.60 19.99
N TYR A 454 30.14 5.53 19.20
CA TYR A 454 31.13 5.01 18.26
C TYR A 454 31.31 5.89 17.01
N GLY A 455 30.43 6.86 16.81
CA GLY A 455 30.51 7.84 15.74
C GLY A 455 29.62 7.51 14.55
N MET A 456 28.54 8.25 14.38
CA MET A 456 27.73 8.24 13.17
C MET A 456 28.17 9.39 12.25
N PRO A 457 28.48 9.13 10.97
CA PRO A 457 28.82 10.20 10.04
C PRO A 457 27.61 11.14 9.83
N PRO A 458 27.83 12.38 9.31
CA PRO A 458 26.72 13.20 8.82
C PRO A 458 25.85 12.39 7.88
N THR A 459 24.56 12.31 8.13
CA THR A 459 23.64 11.40 7.45
C THR A 459 22.30 12.09 7.19
N GLY A 460 21.74 11.88 6.01
CA GLY A 460 20.34 12.21 5.70
C GLY A 460 19.50 10.95 5.74
N GLY A 461 18.32 11.03 6.35
CA GLY A 461 17.34 9.96 6.39
C GLY A 461 16.00 10.39 5.83
N LEU A 462 15.27 9.45 5.23
CA LEU A 462 13.96 9.67 4.61
C LEU A 462 13.03 8.48 4.88
N GLY A 463 11.83 8.77 5.38
CA GLY A 463 10.72 7.82 5.45
C GLY A 463 9.62 8.17 4.44
N VAL A 464 9.12 7.17 3.69
CA VAL A 464 8.03 7.33 2.73
C VAL A 464 6.96 6.27 2.97
N GLY A 465 5.72 6.72 3.20
CA GLY A 465 4.56 5.84 3.30
C GLY A 465 4.22 5.22 1.95
N ILE A 466 4.59 3.97 1.72
CA ILE A 466 4.38 3.27 0.44
C ILE A 466 2.90 3.17 0.10
N ASP A 467 2.04 2.89 1.08
CA ASP A 467 0.60 2.80 0.82
C ASP A 467 0.04 4.14 0.33
N ARG A 468 0.46 5.26 0.93
CA ARG A 468 0.07 6.62 0.48
C ARG A 468 0.59 6.92 -0.92
N PHE A 469 1.84 6.56 -1.23
CA PHE A 469 2.42 6.76 -2.56
C PHE A 469 1.67 5.91 -3.62
N VAL A 470 1.30 4.68 -3.29
CA VAL A 470 0.45 3.85 -4.16
C VAL A 470 -0.92 4.49 -4.35
N MET A 471 -1.57 4.99 -3.27
CA MET A 471 -2.85 5.72 -3.38
C MET A 471 -2.75 6.88 -4.37
N LEU A 472 -1.70 7.68 -4.29
CA LEU A 472 -1.46 8.80 -5.18
C LEU A 472 -1.40 8.37 -6.65
N LEU A 473 -0.59 7.34 -6.96
CA LEU A 473 -0.37 6.88 -8.33
C LEU A 473 -1.50 5.98 -8.90
N THR A 474 -2.42 5.51 -8.05
CA THR A 474 -3.59 4.72 -8.46
C THR A 474 -4.91 5.47 -8.31
N GLU A 475 -4.85 6.75 -7.96
CA GLU A 475 -6.02 7.60 -7.72
C GLU A 475 -6.98 7.05 -6.65
N SER A 476 -6.43 6.25 -5.71
CA SER A 476 -7.21 5.62 -4.65
C SER A 476 -7.42 6.59 -3.48
N VAL A 477 -8.67 6.74 -3.04
CA VAL A 477 -9.01 7.70 -1.98
C VAL A 477 -8.86 7.13 -0.56
N SER A 478 -8.87 5.79 -0.43
CA SER A 478 -8.75 5.09 0.85
C SER A 478 -7.55 4.14 0.86
N ILE A 479 -6.85 4.08 1.99
CA ILE A 479 -5.75 3.13 2.20
C ILE A 479 -6.21 1.66 2.04
N ARG A 480 -7.49 1.37 2.32
CA ARG A 480 -8.09 0.04 2.15
C ARG A 480 -8.19 -0.38 0.68
N ASP A 481 -8.19 0.57 -0.26
CA ASP A 481 -8.23 0.27 -1.69
C ASP A 481 -6.90 -0.29 -2.19
N VAL A 482 -5.79 0.04 -1.52
CA VAL A 482 -4.43 -0.35 -1.90
C VAL A 482 -3.82 -1.43 -0.99
N ILE A 483 -4.53 -1.88 0.05
CA ILE A 483 -4.18 -3.03 0.89
C ILE A 483 -5.09 -4.20 0.52
N LEU A 484 -4.50 -5.37 0.21
CA LEU A 484 -5.27 -6.55 -0.21
C LEU A 484 -6.28 -6.99 0.86
N PHE A 485 -5.85 -7.11 2.09
CA PHE A 485 -6.66 -7.50 3.24
C PHE A 485 -6.51 -6.45 4.36
N PRO A 486 -7.23 -5.33 4.29
CA PRO A 486 -7.18 -4.30 5.32
C PRO A 486 -7.80 -4.81 6.62
N THR A 487 -7.35 -4.27 7.73
CA THR A 487 -7.96 -4.55 9.03
C THR A 487 -9.40 -4.00 9.05
N MET A 488 -10.34 -4.86 9.41
CA MET A 488 -11.76 -4.53 9.49
C MET A 488 -12.29 -4.81 10.89
N ARG A 489 -13.26 -4.03 11.34
CA ARG A 489 -13.96 -4.35 12.60
C ARG A 489 -14.64 -5.73 12.46
N PRO A 490 -14.65 -6.57 13.51
CA PRO A 490 -15.47 -7.78 13.50
C PRO A 490 -16.93 -7.47 13.15
N LEU A 491 -17.60 -8.41 12.51
CA LEU A 491 -19.06 -8.37 12.39
C LEU A 491 -19.61 -8.92 13.71
N ASP A 492 -20.54 -8.21 14.33
CA ASP A 492 -21.25 -8.63 15.53
C ASP A 492 -22.07 -9.90 15.27
#